data_be5133f7090cc9e28f3705795f0abf49
#
_entry.id   be5133f7090cc9e28f3705795f0abf49
#
_cell.length_a   1.000
_cell.length_b   1.000
_cell.length_c   1.000
_cell.angle_alpha   90.00
_cell.angle_beta   90.00
_cell.angle_gamma   90.00
#
_symmetry.space_group_name_H-M   'P 1'
#
loop_
_entity.id
_entity.type
_entity.pdbx_description
1 polymer ?
#
loop_
_entity_poly.entity_id
_entity_poly.type
_entity_poly.pdbx_seq_one_letter_code
_entity_poly.pdbx_strand_id
1 'polypeptide(L)'
;NSETFRSFANNIHTVDGGTHEIAFKNALNKVINDFVKQYKEQQANNNKKSKKKQDEVKEFVPLSGEAIREAINAVISVKLPECEFEGQTKGKLGNPEVRPVVYKITVEKLTYYFEEHPDTIAIIAQKCINAQAARDAAKKAMEAKRKSVADGAGLPGKLADCSDTDPTKTEVYIVEGDSAGGSAKQGRDRRFQAILPLWGKMLNVEKARADKVYNNDKLQPVVKALGTGIGEDFDITKLRYGRVVVMADADVDGSHIRTLLLTFFFRFMRPLIEEGHVYLAQPPLFKVFRGKKVRYAFSDEERDAYIAELAGESNAKVDVQRYKGLGEMDPEQLWETTMDPAARTMIKVNLEDAAKADEIFSILMGDKVEPRREFIEQNARYAKDLDI
;
A
#
# COMPACT_ATOMS: atom_id res chain seq x y z
N ASN A 1 17.34 -10.12 -7.62
CA ASN A 1 18.72 -10.13 -7.12
C ASN A 1 18.81 -9.11 -5.99
N SER A 2 18.82 -9.56 -4.73
CA SER A 2 18.87 -8.70 -3.54
C SER A 2 20.32 -8.52 -3.08
N GLU A 3 20.66 -7.32 -2.59
CA GLU A 3 21.91 -7.11 -1.85
C GLU A 3 21.87 -7.86 -0.51
N THR A 4 22.99 -8.43 -0.09
CA THR A 4 23.14 -9.08 1.21
C THR A 4 24.35 -8.51 1.93
N PHE A 5 24.12 -7.86 3.07
CA PHE A 5 25.18 -7.37 3.96
C PHE A 5 25.09 -8.08 5.29
N ARG A 6 26.25 -8.54 5.77
CA ARG A 6 26.41 -9.02 7.15
C ARG A 6 27.48 -8.20 7.81
N SER A 7 27.10 -7.45 8.83
CA SER A 7 28.02 -6.56 9.54
C SER A 7 28.23 -6.97 10.98
N PHE A 8 29.45 -6.78 11.47
CA PHE A 8 29.89 -7.20 12.80
C PHE A 8 30.74 -6.11 13.45
N ALA A 9 30.54 -5.91 14.76
CA ALA A 9 31.41 -5.10 15.61
C ALA A 9 31.85 -5.92 16.81
N ASN A 10 33.17 -6.10 17.00
CA ASN A 10 33.75 -6.99 18.02
C ASN A 10 33.09 -8.39 18.02
N ASN A 11 32.91 -8.98 16.84
CA ASN A 11 32.27 -10.27 16.59
C ASN A 11 30.75 -10.34 16.92
N ILE A 12 30.13 -9.23 17.32
CA ILE A 12 28.68 -9.15 17.53
C ILE A 12 28.04 -8.83 16.19
N HIS A 13 27.04 -9.63 15.76
CA HIS A 13 26.32 -9.40 14.54
C HIS A 13 25.38 -8.21 14.69
N THR A 14 25.61 -7.16 13.91
CA THR A 14 24.78 -5.95 13.88
C THR A 14 23.71 -6.10 12.81
N VAL A 15 22.60 -6.75 13.18
CA VAL A 15 21.52 -7.12 12.25
C VAL A 15 20.85 -5.91 11.58
N ASP A 16 20.86 -4.77 12.25
CA ASP A 16 20.32 -3.48 11.77
C ASP A 16 21.42 -2.58 11.19
N GLY A 17 22.62 -3.12 10.97
CA GLY A 17 23.77 -2.42 10.39
C GLY A 17 24.45 -1.46 11.36
N GLY A 18 24.70 -0.24 10.93
CA GLY A 18 25.33 0.82 11.71
C GLY A 18 26.30 1.67 10.92
N THR A 19 27.10 2.49 11.63
CA THR A 19 28.02 3.47 11.06
C THR A 19 29.05 2.85 10.11
N HIS A 20 29.55 1.65 10.41
CA HIS A 20 30.53 0.90 9.59
C HIS A 20 29.92 0.42 8.27
N GLU A 21 28.68 -0.11 8.29
CA GLU A 21 27.99 -0.58 7.09
C GLU A 21 27.64 0.59 6.17
N ILE A 22 27.12 1.67 6.73
CA ILE A 22 26.81 2.89 5.98
C ILE A 22 28.07 3.47 5.32
N ALA A 23 29.18 3.51 6.06
CA ALA A 23 30.45 3.98 5.54
C ALA A 23 30.96 3.13 4.37
N PHE A 24 30.89 1.82 4.48
CA PHE A 24 31.25 0.89 3.42
C PHE A 24 30.39 1.10 2.17
N LYS A 25 29.06 1.16 2.31
CA LYS A 25 28.13 1.40 1.20
C LYS A 25 28.43 2.72 0.49
N ASN A 26 28.73 3.78 1.24
CA ASN A 26 29.04 5.09 0.66
C ASN A 26 30.40 5.07 -0.07
N ALA A 27 31.41 4.41 0.50
CA ALA A 27 32.72 4.26 -0.11
C ALA A 27 32.63 3.47 -1.43
N LEU A 28 31.90 2.37 -1.42
CA LEU A 28 31.66 1.56 -2.60
C LEU A 28 30.97 2.37 -3.71
N ASN A 29 29.90 3.10 -3.36
CA ASN A 29 29.20 3.97 -4.31
C ASN A 29 30.12 5.01 -4.95
N LYS A 30 31.03 5.62 -4.14
CA LYS A 30 31.99 6.58 -4.66
C LYS A 30 32.97 5.93 -5.63
N VAL A 31 33.64 4.85 -5.20
CA VAL A 31 34.67 4.19 -6.02
C VAL A 31 34.11 3.71 -7.35
N ILE A 32 32.96 3.02 -7.35
CA ILE A 32 32.34 2.54 -8.59
C ILE A 32 31.92 3.70 -9.49
N ASN A 33 31.36 4.79 -8.97
CA ASN A 33 31.00 5.94 -9.78
C ASN A 33 32.21 6.63 -10.39
N ASP A 34 33.32 6.74 -9.66
CA ASP A 34 34.57 7.33 -10.16
C ASP A 34 35.11 6.50 -11.36
N PHE A 35 35.14 5.16 -11.23
CA PHE A 35 35.54 4.29 -12.34
C PHE A 35 34.55 4.29 -13.51
N VAL A 36 33.25 4.29 -13.26
CA VAL A 36 32.22 4.37 -14.32
C VAL A 36 32.35 5.68 -15.10
N LYS A 37 32.66 6.79 -14.42
CA LYS A 37 32.90 8.08 -15.06
C LYS A 37 34.11 7.98 -16.01
N GLN A 38 35.24 7.47 -15.51
CA GLN A 38 36.47 7.27 -16.33
C GLN A 38 36.20 6.34 -17.53
N TYR A 39 35.47 5.24 -17.31
CA TYR A 39 35.11 4.27 -18.35
C TYR A 39 34.27 4.93 -19.47
N LYS A 40 33.26 5.72 -19.12
CA LYS A 40 32.45 6.46 -20.08
C LYS A 40 33.27 7.51 -20.87
N GLU A 41 34.15 8.23 -20.19
CA GLU A 41 35.03 9.20 -20.84
C GLU A 41 35.99 8.54 -21.84
N GLN A 42 36.56 7.38 -21.52
CA GLN A 42 37.40 6.61 -22.42
C GLN A 42 36.62 6.10 -23.64
N GLN A 43 35.41 5.58 -23.47
CA GLN A 43 34.54 5.16 -24.56
C GLN A 43 34.16 6.35 -25.50
N ALA A 44 33.83 7.50 -24.90
CA ALA A 44 33.50 8.71 -25.65
C ALA A 44 34.70 9.19 -26.51
N ASN A 45 35.92 9.12 -25.96
CA ASN A 45 37.14 9.50 -26.71
C ASN A 45 37.49 8.52 -27.82
N ASN A 46 37.27 7.22 -27.65
CA ASN A 46 37.49 6.22 -28.70
C ASN A 46 36.46 6.35 -29.84
N ASN A 47 35.21 6.73 -29.52
CA ASN A 47 34.18 6.95 -30.54
C ASN A 47 34.34 8.27 -31.29
N LYS A 48 35.00 9.30 -30.73
CA LYS A 48 35.33 10.55 -31.42
C LYS A 48 36.34 10.38 -32.58
N LYS A 49 37.14 9.31 -32.55
CA LYS A 49 38.05 8.99 -33.67
C LYS A 49 37.34 8.43 -34.90
N SER A 50 36.06 8.05 -34.80
CA SER A 50 35.33 7.39 -35.88
C SER A 50 34.18 8.19 -36.52
N LYS A 51 33.70 9.30 -35.97
CA LYS A 51 32.64 10.13 -36.59
C LYS A 51 32.71 11.59 -36.15
N LYS A 52 32.81 12.49 -37.18
CA LYS A 52 32.52 13.94 -37.02
C LYS A 52 31.03 14.14 -36.78
N LYS A 53 30.63 14.22 -35.51
CA LYS A 53 29.40 14.93 -35.08
C LYS A 53 29.64 15.47 -33.69
N GLN A 54 29.47 16.77 -33.52
CA GLN A 54 29.38 17.47 -32.24
C GLN A 54 28.14 17.00 -31.55
N ASP A 55 28.26 15.97 -30.70
CA ASP A 55 27.30 15.71 -29.66
C ASP A 55 27.80 16.40 -28.40
N GLU A 56 26.92 17.20 -27.79
CA GLU A 56 27.12 17.87 -26.52
C GLU A 56 27.63 16.85 -25.49
N VAL A 57 28.65 17.22 -24.74
CA VAL A 57 29.17 16.41 -23.62
C VAL A 57 28.07 16.38 -22.55
N LYS A 58 27.24 15.34 -22.60
CA LYS A 58 26.24 15.11 -21.54
C LYS A 58 26.96 14.97 -20.22
N GLU A 59 26.61 15.81 -19.26
CA GLU A 59 27.10 15.77 -17.91
C GLU A 59 26.95 14.35 -17.31
N PHE A 60 28.00 13.88 -16.64
CA PHE A 60 27.96 12.54 -16.03
C PHE A 60 26.94 12.50 -14.91
N VAL A 61 25.90 11.70 -15.08
CA VAL A 61 24.92 11.38 -14.03
C VAL A 61 25.42 10.16 -13.26
N PRO A 62 25.67 10.29 -11.94
CA PRO A 62 26.09 9.16 -11.10
C PRO A 62 25.05 8.04 -11.07
N LEU A 63 25.52 6.80 -11.00
CA LEU A 63 24.64 5.65 -10.79
C LEU A 63 24.06 5.65 -9.38
N SER A 64 22.84 5.18 -9.24
CA SER A 64 22.21 5.03 -7.92
C SER A 64 22.92 3.98 -7.06
N GLY A 65 22.92 4.20 -5.75
CA GLY A 65 23.50 3.21 -4.83
C GLY A 65 22.88 1.82 -4.95
N GLU A 66 21.61 1.75 -5.29
CA GLU A 66 20.91 0.49 -5.51
C GLU A 66 21.39 -0.25 -6.78
N ALA A 67 21.66 0.47 -7.86
CA ALA A 67 22.19 -0.13 -9.08
C ALA A 67 23.63 -0.65 -8.88
N ILE A 68 24.42 0.06 -8.07
CA ILE A 68 25.79 -0.35 -7.73
C ILE A 68 25.80 -1.58 -6.84
N ARG A 69 24.88 -1.67 -5.88
CA ARG A 69 24.84 -2.77 -4.90
C ARG A 69 23.98 -3.96 -5.32
N GLU A 70 23.42 -3.94 -6.51
CA GLU A 70 22.61 -5.06 -7.00
C GLU A 70 23.41 -6.35 -7.05
N ALA A 71 22.91 -7.39 -6.37
CA ALA A 71 23.54 -8.70 -6.23
C ALA A 71 24.90 -8.72 -5.49
N ILE A 72 25.22 -7.69 -4.70
CA ILE A 72 26.40 -7.72 -3.83
C ILE A 72 26.13 -8.59 -2.60
N ASN A 73 27.12 -9.44 -2.28
CA ASN A 73 27.23 -10.12 -1.00
C ASN A 73 28.49 -9.63 -0.30
N ALA A 74 28.35 -8.99 0.87
CA ALA A 74 29.48 -8.46 1.61
C ALA A 74 29.40 -8.80 3.09
N VAL A 75 30.57 -9.03 3.68
CA VAL A 75 30.75 -9.17 5.13
C VAL A 75 31.64 -8.03 5.59
N ILE A 76 31.19 -7.27 6.60
CA ILE A 76 31.91 -6.14 7.16
C ILE A 76 32.16 -6.44 8.63
N SER A 77 33.41 -6.48 9.05
CA SER A 77 33.76 -6.73 10.44
C SER A 77 34.75 -5.66 10.92
N VAL A 78 34.38 -4.98 12.00
CA VAL A 78 35.23 -3.97 12.65
C VAL A 78 35.56 -4.40 14.09
N LYS A 79 36.75 -4.02 14.55
CA LYS A 79 37.16 -4.20 15.95
C LYS A 79 37.45 -2.83 16.55
N LEU A 80 36.83 -2.55 17.69
CA LEU A 80 36.90 -1.26 18.38
C LEU A 80 37.25 -1.52 19.85
N PRO A 81 37.97 -0.59 20.49
CA PRO A 81 38.20 -0.66 21.94
C PRO A 81 36.88 -0.66 22.73
N GLU A 82 35.96 0.23 22.38
CA GLU A 82 34.63 0.35 22.96
C GLU A 82 33.59 0.46 21.85
N CYS A 83 32.58 -0.43 21.88
CA CYS A 83 31.45 -0.41 20.95
C CYS A 83 30.26 0.26 21.61
N GLU A 84 29.76 1.33 20.98
CA GLU A 84 28.48 1.96 21.32
C GLU A 84 27.39 1.39 20.40
N PHE A 85 26.37 0.77 20.98
CA PHE A 85 25.26 0.20 20.23
C PHE A 85 23.97 0.98 20.47
N GLU A 86 23.17 1.13 19.44
CA GLU A 86 21.80 1.59 19.59
C GLU A 86 20.93 0.42 20.11
N GLY A 87 20.41 0.60 21.34
CA GLY A 87 19.53 -0.38 21.99
C GLY A 87 20.24 -1.56 22.66
N GLN A 88 19.51 -2.24 23.53
CA GLN A 88 20.01 -3.36 24.35
C GLN A 88 20.34 -4.61 23.54
N THR A 89 19.71 -4.79 22.37
CA THR A 89 19.92 -5.93 21.47
C THR A 89 21.24 -5.88 20.71
N LYS A 90 21.97 -4.75 20.79
CA LYS A 90 23.24 -4.51 20.08
C LYS A 90 23.13 -4.70 18.55
N GLY A 91 21.94 -4.50 18.01
CA GLY A 91 21.64 -4.70 16.59
C GLY A 91 22.26 -3.69 15.66
N LYS A 92 22.61 -2.50 16.14
CA LYS A 92 23.12 -1.39 15.33
C LYS A 92 24.31 -0.71 16.01
N LEU A 93 25.42 -0.55 15.26
CA LEU A 93 26.60 0.18 15.76
C LEU A 93 26.41 1.68 15.61
N GLY A 94 26.59 2.42 16.72
CA GLY A 94 26.39 3.87 16.79
C GLY A 94 27.65 4.71 16.61
N ASN A 95 28.83 4.18 16.95
CA ASN A 95 30.12 4.90 16.98
C ASN A 95 30.35 5.82 15.75
N PRO A 96 30.31 7.15 15.89
CA PRO A 96 30.46 8.06 14.74
C PRO A 96 31.88 8.08 14.16
N GLU A 97 32.90 7.86 14.97
CA GLU A 97 34.31 7.85 14.57
C GLU A 97 34.68 6.70 13.64
N VAL A 98 33.91 5.63 13.63
CA VAL A 98 34.10 4.47 12.74
C VAL A 98 33.83 4.84 11.28
N ARG A 99 32.89 5.76 11.06
CA ARG A 99 32.45 6.15 9.72
C ARG A 99 33.59 6.68 8.84
N PRO A 100 34.38 7.70 9.23
CA PRO A 100 35.46 8.21 8.39
C PRO A 100 36.59 7.17 8.19
N VAL A 101 36.87 6.35 9.18
CA VAL A 101 37.94 5.34 9.10
C VAL A 101 37.58 4.25 8.10
N VAL A 102 36.39 3.64 8.24
CA VAL A 102 35.93 2.58 7.32
C VAL A 102 35.79 3.13 5.91
N TYR A 103 35.23 4.33 5.75
CA TYR A 103 35.11 4.98 4.45
C TYR A 103 36.48 5.17 3.77
N LYS A 104 37.45 5.75 4.46
CA LYS A 104 38.79 6.02 3.93
C LYS A 104 39.50 4.74 3.50
N ILE A 105 39.55 3.74 4.40
CA ILE A 105 40.20 2.46 4.12
C ILE A 105 39.54 1.75 2.94
N THR A 106 38.20 1.74 2.88
CA THR A 106 37.47 1.09 1.79
C THR A 106 37.74 1.77 0.45
N VAL A 107 37.69 3.10 0.40
CA VAL A 107 38.00 3.86 -0.82
C VAL A 107 39.43 3.56 -1.28
N GLU A 108 40.43 3.66 -0.39
CA GLU A 108 41.83 3.43 -0.71
C GLU A 108 42.05 2.02 -1.26
N LYS A 109 41.59 1.00 -0.54
CA LYS A 109 41.86 -0.40 -0.90
C LYS A 109 41.10 -0.87 -2.13
N LEU A 110 39.86 -0.44 -2.29
CA LEU A 110 39.09 -0.77 -3.51
C LEU A 110 39.63 -0.05 -4.73
N THR A 111 40.04 1.22 -4.61
CA THR A 111 40.65 1.95 -5.73
C THR A 111 41.93 1.24 -6.17
N TYR A 112 42.84 0.94 -5.22
CA TYR A 112 44.07 0.22 -5.53
C TYR A 112 43.79 -1.14 -6.19
N TYR A 113 42.87 -1.93 -5.63
CA TYR A 113 42.52 -3.23 -6.21
C TYR A 113 41.99 -3.14 -7.65
N PHE A 114 41.13 -2.16 -7.93
CA PHE A 114 40.57 -1.97 -9.26
C PHE A 114 41.56 -1.39 -10.26
N GLU A 115 42.53 -0.61 -9.83
CA GLU A 115 43.65 -0.17 -10.66
C GLU A 115 44.53 -1.33 -11.10
N GLU A 116 44.74 -2.32 -10.20
CA GLU A 116 45.46 -3.55 -10.53
C GLU A 116 44.64 -4.54 -11.38
N HIS A 117 43.31 -4.46 -11.33
CA HIS A 117 42.39 -5.37 -11.98
C HIS A 117 41.39 -4.65 -12.93
N PRO A 118 41.89 -3.99 -14.00
CA PRO A 118 41.04 -3.16 -14.86
C PRO A 118 39.93 -3.95 -15.58
N ASP A 119 40.14 -5.22 -15.90
CA ASP A 119 39.12 -6.07 -16.51
C ASP A 119 37.96 -6.34 -15.54
N THR A 120 38.26 -6.53 -14.27
CA THR A 120 37.26 -6.78 -13.22
C THR A 120 36.35 -5.58 -13.04
N ILE A 121 36.94 -4.37 -12.93
CA ILE A 121 36.14 -3.16 -12.75
C ILE A 121 35.34 -2.82 -14.02
N ALA A 122 35.88 -3.10 -15.22
CA ALA A 122 35.13 -2.91 -16.47
C ALA A 122 33.85 -3.75 -16.53
N ILE A 123 33.94 -5.03 -16.10
CA ILE A 123 32.77 -5.94 -15.99
C ILE A 123 31.76 -5.41 -14.96
N ILE A 124 32.24 -4.99 -13.78
CA ILE A 124 31.38 -4.45 -12.71
C ILE A 124 30.71 -3.17 -13.21
N ALA A 125 31.44 -2.23 -13.79
CA ALA A 125 30.92 -0.98 -14.31
C ALA A 125 29.81 -1.23 -15.35
N GLN A 126 30.04 -2.17 -16.29
CA GLN A 126 29.04 -2.51 -17.29
C GLN A 126 27.77 -3.11 -16.67
N LYS A 127 27.92 -3.99 -15.68
CA LYS A 127 26.76 -4.52 -14.95
C LYS A 127 25.97 -3.43 -14.20
N CYS A 128 26.65 -2.51 -13.52
CA CYS A 128 26.01 -1.41 -12.82
C CYS A 128 25.29 -0.45 -13.81
N ILE A 129 25.89 -0.16 -14.97
CA ILE A 129 25.26 0.63 -16.03
C ILE A 129 23.99 -0.06 -16.54
N ASN A 130 24.06 -1.35 -16.80
CA ASN A 130 22.90 -2.13 -17.26
C ASN A 130 21.78 -2.18 -16.19
N ALA A 131 22.14 -2.35 -14.92
CA ALA A 131 21.20 -2.33 -13.81
C ALA A 131 20.49 -0.97 -13.69
N GLN A 132 21.23 0.13 -13.79
CA GLN A 132 20.66 1.48 -13.81
C GLN A 132 19.73 1.67 -15.00
N ALA A 133 20.16 1.29 -16.20
CA ALA A 133 19.35 1.41 -17.41
C ALA A 133 18.04 0.62 -17.32
N ALA A 134 18.08 -0.59 -16.76
CA ALA A 134 16.88 -1.40 -16.53
C ALA A 134 15.92 -0.74 -15.51
N ARG A 135 16.47 -0.15 -14.44
CA ARG A 135 15.68 0.60 -13.44
C ARG A 135 15.05 1.85 -14.03
N ASP A 136 15.81 2.61 -14.81
CA ASP A 136 15.31 3.82 -15.47
C ASP A 136 14.23 3.49 -16.51
N ALA A 137 14.41 2.41 -17.27
CA ALA A 137 13.40 1.92 -18.21
C ALA A 137 12.13 1.47 -17.48
N ALA A 138 12.26 0.75 -16.37
CA ALA A 138 11.12 0.34 -15.53
C ALA A 138 10.40 1.56 -14.93
N LYS A 139 11.15 2.56 -14.45
CA LYS A 139 10.60 3.82 -13.93
C LYS A 139 9.85 4.59 -15.03
N LYS A 140 10.43 4.75 -16.22
CA LYS A 140 9.78 5.41 -17.37
C LYS A 140 8.52 4.67 -17.84
N ALA A 141 8.57 3.34 -17.90
CA ALA A 141 7.38 2.54 -18.23
C ALA A 141 6.28 2.69 -17.20
N MET A 142 6.64 2.78 -15.92
CA MET A 142 5.74 3.01 -14.83
C MET A 142 5.12 4.42 -14.89
N GLU A 143 5.92 5.45 -15.13
CA GLU A 143 5.46 6.83 -15.32
C GLU A 143 4.53 6.97 -16.55
N ALA A 144 4.87 6.32 -17.66
CA ALA A 144 4.01 6.29 -18.85
C ALA A 144 2.66 5.61 -18.56
N LYS A 145 2.67 4.51 -17.78
CA LYS A 145 1.45 3.82 -17.36
C LYS A 145 0.64 4.64 -16.35
N ARG A 146 1.32 5.36 -15.42
CA ARG A 146 0.68 6.32 -14.50
C ARG A 146 -0.07 7.42 -15.29
N LYS A 147 0.58 8.05 -16.27
CA LYS A 147 -0.05 9.07 -17.14
C LYS A 147 -1.25 8.52 -17.88
N SER A 148 -1.16 7.31 -18.46
CA SER A 148 -2.29 6.70 -19.16
C SER A 148 -3.48 6.35 -18.23
N VAL A 149 -3.23 6.13 -16.96
CA VAL A 149 -4.28 5.90 -15.94
C VAL A 149 -4.95 7.22 -15.54
N ALA A 150 -4.17 8.31 -15.46
CA ALA A 150 -4.68 9.65 -15.16
C ALA A 150 -5.43 10.28 -16.34
N ASP A 151 -5.00 10.00 -17.59
CA ASP A 151 -5.57 10.59 -18.80
C ASP A 151 -6.80 9.85 -19.39
N GLY A 152 -7.43 8.94 -18.61
CA GLY A 152 -8.79 8.50 -18.92
C GLY A 152 -8.94 7.48 -20.04
N ALA A 153 -8.23 6.38 -19.99
CA ALA A 153 -8.63 5.18 -20.74
C ALA A 153 -9.89 4.58 -20.07
N GLY A 154 -11.08 5.02 -20.48
CA GLY A 154 -12.42 4.49 -20.17
C GLY A 154 -12.71 4.07 -18.72
N LEU A 155 -13.93 4.24 -18.29
CA LEU A 155 -14.40 3.76 -16.99
C LEU A 155 -14.26 2.24 -16.87
N PRO A 156 -14.06 1.69 -15.66
CA PRO A 156 -13.99 0.24 -15.45
C PRO A 156 -15.23 -0.45 -15.98
N GLY A 157 -15.10 -1.51 -16.77
CA GLY A 157 -16.23 -2.22 -17.37
C GLY A 157 -17.25 -2.79 -16.36
N LYS A 158 -16.83 -2.97 -15.10
CA LYS A 158 -17.73 -3.42 -14.01
C LYS A 158 -18.41 -2.27 -13.26
N LEU A 159 -17.99 -1.02 -13.46
CA LEU A 159 -18.62 0.14 -12.83
C LEU A 159 -20.02 0.35 -13.40
N ALA A 160 -21.03 0.28 -12.56
CA ALA A 160 -22.36 0.79 -12.89
C ALA A 160 -22.43 2.25 -12.44
N ASP A 161 -22.12 3.17 -13.34
CA ASP A 161 -22.07 4.60 -13.05
C ASP A 161 -23.46 5.22 -12.79
N CYS A 162 -23.48 6.41 -12.20
CA CYS A 162 -24.68 7.22 -12.02
C CYS A 162 -24.80 8.26 -13.15
N SER A 163 -25.99 8.84 -13.30
CA SER A 163 -26.26 9.80 -14.38
C SER A 163 -25.87 11.23 -14.03
N ASP A 164 -25.85 11.59 -12.75
CA ASP A 164 -25.37 12.90 -12.28
C ASP A 164 -23.83 12.92 -12.30
N THR A 165 -23.25 14.03 -12.68
CA THR A 165 -21.80 14.25 -12.76
C THR A 165 -21.29 15.23 -11.71
N ASP A 166 -22.17 15.78 -10.88
CA ASP A 166 -21.81 16.69 -9.79
C ASP A 166 -21.25 15.89 -8.59
N PRO A 167 -19.94 15.98 -8.28
CA PRO A 167 -19.37 15.23 -7.19
C PRO A 167 -20.02 15.50 -5.83
N THR A 168 -20.58 16.70 -5.62
CA THR A 168 -21.22 17.06 -4.35
C THR A 168 -22.50 16.28 -4.08
N LYS A 169 -23.11 15.72 -5.12
CA LYS A 169 -24.39 14.98 -5.07
C LYS A 169 -24.19 13.48 -5.23
N THR A 170 -23.09 13.06 -5.86
CA THR A 170 -22.87 11.66 -6.24
C THR A 170 -22.07 10.89 -5.22
N GLU A 171 -22.30 9.59 -5.19
CA GLU A 171 -21.58 8.65 -4.34
C GLU A 171 -21.30 7.34 -5.07
N VAL A 172 -20.19 6.70 -4.72
CA VAL A 172 -19.85 5.37 -5.24
C VAL A 172 -19.78 4.35 -4.11
N TYR A 173 -20.49 3.24 -4.28
CA TYR A 173 -20.39 2.08 -3.40
C TYR A 173 -19.36 1.10 -3.97
N ILE A 174 -18.32 0.85 -3.21
CA ILE A 174 -17.33 -0.20 -3.47
C ILE A 174 -17.84 -1.44 -2.74
N VAL A 175 -18.29 -2.45 -3.50
CA VAL A 175 -19.05 -3.58 -2.98
C VAL A 175 -18.24 -4.87 -3.09
N GLU A 176 -18.29 -5.71 -2.08
CA GLU A 176 -17.67 -7.02 -2.10
C GLU A 176 -18.42 -7.98 -3.02
N GLY A 177 -17.72 -8.44 -4.08
CA GLY A 177 -18.19 -9.49 -4.97
C GLY A 177 -19.29 -9.08 -5.96
N ASP A 178 -19.52 -9.97 -6.91
CA ASP A 178 -20.51 -9.75 -7.98
C ASP A 178 -21.96 -10.01 -7.49
N SER A 179 -22.17 -10.85 -6.48
CA SER A 179 -23.50 -11.15 -5.93
C SER A 179 -24.10 -9.92 -5.25
N ALA A 180 -23.41 -9.38 -4.24
CA ALA A 180 -23.82 -8.16 -3.57
C ALA A 180 -23.85 -6.96 -4.53
N GLY A 181 -22.89 -6.90 -5.48
CA GLY A 181 -22.88 -5.92 -6.56
C GLY A 181 -24.11 -6.00 -7.46
N GLY A 182 -24.68 -7.18 -7.68
CA GLY A 182 -25.93 -7.39 -8.43
C GLY A 182 -27.13 -6.78 -7.72
N SER A 183 -27.34 -7.12 -6.44
CA SER A 183 -28.42 -6.56 -5.62
C SER A 183 -28.30 -5.05 -5.48
N ALA A 184 -27.09 -4.54 -5.22
CA ALA A 184 -26.83 -3.10 -5.11
C ALA A 184 -27.13 -2.35 -6.43
N LYS A 185 -26.74 -2.91 -7.59
CA LYS A 185 -27.05 -2.32 -8.90
C LYS A 185 -28.55 -2.22 -9.19
N GLN A 186 -29.33 -3.15 -8.70
CA GLN A 186 -30.78 -3.16 -8.88
C GLN A 186 -31.47 -2.22 -7.89
N GLY A 187 -31.03 -2.21 -6.61
CA GLY A 187 -31.65 -1.42 -5.54
C GLY A 187 -31.28 0.05 -5.53
N ARG A 188 -30.17 0.48 -6.14
CA ARG A 188 -29.66 1.86 -6.09
C ARG A 188 -30.54 2.90 -6.74
N ASP A 189 -30.42 4.14 -6.33
CA ASP A 189 -30.85 5.27 -7.14
C ASP A 189 -29.79 5.60 -8.22
N ARG A 190 -30.13 5.29 -9.47
CA ARG A 190 -29.23 5.47 -10.63
C ARG A 190 -28.87 6.91 -10.92
N ARG A 191 -29.56 7.88 -10.35
CA ARG A 191 -29.29 9.29 -10.57
C ARG A 191 -27.97 9.69 -9.94
N PHE A 192 -27.71 9.27 -8.71
CA PHE A 192 -26.57 9.74 -7.92
C PHE A 192 -25.70 8.64 -7.29
N GLN A 193 -26.13 7.37 -7.35
CA GLN A 193 -25.36 6.24 -6.80
C GLN A 193 -24.70 5.41 -7.90
N ALA A 194 -23.38 5.27 -7.84
CA ALA A 194 -22.60 4.35 -8.65
C ALA A 194 -22.23 3.10 -7.83
N ILE A 195 -22.09 1.95 -8.51
CA ILE A 195 -21.70 0.68 -7.89
C ILE A 195 -20.46 0.14 -8.57
N LEU A 196 -19.42 -0.13 -7.80
CA LEU A 196 -18.19 -0.76 -8.22
C LEU A 196 -18.00 -2.10 -7.48
N PRO A 197 -18.35 -3.24 -8.06
CA PRO A 197 -18.06 -4.53 -7.46
C PRO A 197 -16.57 -4.84 -7.53
N LEU A 198 -16.01 -5.32 -6.41
CA LEU A 198 -14.66 -5.87 -6.34
C LEU A 198 -14.72 -7.38 -6.58
N TRP A 199 -13.65 -7.96 -7.11
CA TRP A 199 -13.53 -9.41 -7.27
C TRP A 199 -12.36 -9.96 -6.46
N GLY A 200 -12.70 -10.61 -5.37
CA GLY A 200 -11.76 -11.25 -4.46
C GLY A 200 -10.93 -10.25 -3.64
N LYS A 201 -10.06 -10.78 -2.80
CA LYS A 201 -9.27 -9.99 -1.85
C LYS A 201 -8.34 -9.02 -2.58
N MET A 202 -8.29 -7.79 -2.07
CA MET A 202 -7.44 -6.72 -2.57
C MET A 202 -5.96 -6.99 -2.21
N LEU A 203 -5.05 -6.33 -2.92
CA LEU A 203 -3.63 -6.35 -2.58
C LEU A 203 -3.40 -5.63 -1.24
N ASN A 204 -2.67 -6.28 -0.33
CA ASN A 204 -2.16 -5.57 0.85
C ASN A 204 -1.02 -4.65 0.43
N VAL A 205 -1.31 -3.35 0.32
CA VAL A 205 -0.35 -2.35 -0.17
C VAL A 205 0.73 -2.02 0.84
N GLU A 206 0.55 -2.33 2.13
CA GLU A 206 1.57 -2.17 3.17
C GLU A 206 2.77 -3.09 2.94
N LYS A 207 2.52 -4.31 2.41
CA LYS A 207 3.56 -5.29 2.09
C LYS A 207 4.06 -5.19 0.66
N ALA A 208 3.30 -4.53 -0.21
CA ALA A 208 3.59 -4.53 -1.63
C ALA A 208 4.54 -3.38 -2.00
N ARG A 209 5.43 -3.64 -2.94
CA ARG A 209 6.22 -2.59 -3.57
C ARG A 209 5.32 -1.67 -4.39
N ALA A 210 5.68 -0.39 -4.46
CA ALA A 210 4.90 0.63 -5.16
C ALA A 210 4.59 0.24 -6.63
N ASP A 211 5.56 -0.36 -7.35
CA ASP A 211 5.38 -0.82 -8.73
C ASP A 211 4.25 -1.85 -8.87
N LYS A 212 4.08 -2.73 -7.89
CA LYS A 212 2.98 -3.70 -7.86
C LYS A 212 1.63 -3.05 -7.59
N VAL A 213 1.59 -2.01 -6.75
CA VAL A 213 0.36 -1.27 -6.45
C VAL A 213 -0.16 -0.57 -7.71
N TYR A 214 0.72 0.17 -8.42
CA TYR A 214 0.36 0.88 -9.65
C TYR A 214 -0.08 -0.06 -10.79
N ASN A 215 0.37 -1.30 -10.81
CA ASN A 215 0.04 -2.29 -11.85
C ASN A 215 -1.01 -3.32 -11.42
N ASN A 216 -1.65 -3.15 -10.27
CA ASN A 216 -2.57 -4.15 -9.74
C ASN A 216 -3.95 -4.07 -10.39
N ASP A 217 -4.37 -5.16 -11.04
CA ASP A 217 -5.65 -5.22 -11.79
C ASP A 217 -6.89 -5.04 -10.90
N LYS A 218 -6.77 -5.28 -9.57
CA LYS A 218 -7.88 -5.10 -8.62
C LYS A 218 -7.98 -3.69 -8.08
N LEU A 219 -6.84 -2.97 -7.95
CA LEU A 219 -6.80 -1.59 -7.49
C LEU A 219 -7.12 -0.59 -8.62
N GLN A 220 -6.69 -0.89 -9.84
CA GLN A 220 -6.88 -0.01 -11.00
C GLN A 220 -8.35 0.39 -11.25
N PRO A 221 -9.35 -0.51 -11.12
CA PRO A 221 -10.75 -0.13 -11.25
C PRO A 221 -11.21 0.91 -10.21
N VAL A 222 -10.70 0.82 -8.98
CA VAL A 222 -10.99 1.83 -7.93
C VAL A 222 -10.38 3.17 -8.31
N VAL A 223 -9.10 3.20 -8.71
CA VAL A 223 -8.41 4.42 -9.15
C VAL A 223 -9.13 5.10 -10.31
N LYS A 224 -9.49 4.31 -11.34
CA LYS A 224 -10.20 4.83 -12.53
C LYS A 224 -11.61 5.30 -12.21
N ALA A 225 -12.34 4.61 -11.33
CA ALA A 225 -13.68 5.02 -10.92
C ALA A 225 -13.64 6.36 -10.18
N LEU A 226 -12.69 6.54 -9.25
CA LEU A 226 -12.54 7.77 -8.48
C LEU A 226 -12.00 8.95 -9.32
N GLY A 227 -11.13 8.68 -10.30
CA GLY A 227 -10.58 9.69 -11.22
C GLY A 227 -9.42 10.52 -10.67
N THR A 228 -9.05 10.33 -9.39
CA THR A 228 -8.08 11.19 -8.68
C THR A 228 -6.61 10.85 -8.94
N GLY A 229 -6.31 9.72 -9.59
CA GLY A 229 -4.94 9.18 -9.55
C GLY A 229 -4.58 8.60 -8.17
N ILE A 230 -3.30 8.26 -7.95
CA ILE A 230 -2.79 7.71 -6.68
C ILE A 230 -1.38 8.19 -6.37
N GLY A 231 -1.00 8.22 -5.09
CA GLY A 231 0.34 8.59 -4.63
C GLY A 231 0.71 10.02 -4.98
N GLU A 232 1.83 10.21 -5.66
CA GLU A 232 2.30 11.55 -6.05
C GLU A 232 1.42 12.24 -7.14
N ASP A 233 0.67 11.44 -7.91
CA ASP A 233 -0.24 11.96 -8.94
C ASP A 233 -1.67 12.15 -8.44
N PHE A 234 -1.90 11.98 -7.13
CA PHE A 234 -3.21 12.14 -6.53
C PHE A 234 -3.67 13.60 -6.59
N ASP A 235 -4.85 13.83 -7.15
CA ASP A 235 -5.47 15.15 -7.27
C ASP A 235 -6.94 15.07 -6.85
N ILE A 236 -7.24 15.56 -5.65
CA ILE A 236 -8.59 15.53 -5.07
C ILE A 236 -9.61 16.30 -5.89
N THR A 237 -9.18 17.32 -6.64
CA THR A 237 -10.10 18.14 -7.45
C THR A 237 -10.71 17.36 -8.61
N LYS A 238 -10.13 16.21 -8.96
CA LYS A 238 -10.64 15.30 -9.99
C LYS A 238 -11.57 14.22 -9.45
N LEU A 239 -11.90 14.27 -8.16
CA LEU A 239 -12.77 13.27 -7.53
C LEU A 239 -14.15 13.30 -8.18
N ARG A 240 -14.60 12.13 -8.66
CA ARG A 240 -15.87 11.98 -9.38
C ARG A 240 -17.09 11.81 -8.47
N TYR A 241 -16.87 11.39 -7.22
CA TYR A 241 -17.95 11.10 -6.27
C TYR A 241 -17.62 11.71 -4.90
N GLY A 242 -18.50 12.56 -4.39
CA GLY A 242 -18.29 13.22 -3.09
C GLY A 242 -18.31 12.26 -1.90
N ARG A 243 -18.85 11.04 -2.06
CA ARG A 243 -18.79 9.99 -1.05
C ARG A 243 -18.31 8.69 -1.67
N VAL A 244 -17.32 8.10 -1.03
CA VAL A 244 -16.76 6.78 -1.34
C VAL A 244 -17.18 5.84 -0.22
N VAL A 245 -18.16 4.99 -0.48
CA VAL A 245 -18.78 4.13 0.53
C VAL A 245 -18.27 2.70 0.35
N VAL A 246 -17.57 2.18 1.35
CA VAL A 246 -17.17 0.76 1.38
C VAL A 246 -18.32 -0.04 1.97
N MET A 247 -18.83 -0.99 1.19
CA MET A 247 -19.92 -1.88 1.57
C MET A 247 -19.48 -3.33 1.42
N ALA A 248 -19.14 -3.95 2.52
CA ALA A 248 -18.67 -5.33 2.63
C ALA A 248 -19.52 -6.11 3.62
N ASP A 249 -19.51 -7.43 3.47
CA ASP A 249 -20.23 -8.35 4.34
C ASP A 249 -19.86 -8.15 5.82
N ALA A 250 -20.78 -8.52 6.71
CA ALA A 250 -20.58 -8.38 8.17
C ALA A 250 -19.82 -9.58 8.75
N ASP A 251 -18.93 -10.19 8.00
CA ASP A 251 -18.09 -11.32 8.39
C ASP A 251 -16.61 -10.95 8.47
N VAL A 252 -15.75 -11.95 8.77
CA VAL A 252 -14.31 -11.77 8.90
C VAL A 252 -13.65 -11.40 7.57
N ASP A 253 -14.15 -11.92 6.45
CA ASP A 253 -13.60 -11.63 5.11
C ASP A 253 -13.97 -10.20 4.68
N GLY A 254 -15.20 -9.76 4.88
CA GLY A 254 -15.63 -8.39 4.63
C GLY A 254 -14.90 -7.37 5.52
N SER A 255 -14.64 -7.72 6.78
CA SER A 255 -13.81 -6.90 7.69
C SER A 255 -12.38 -6.78 7.17
N HIS A 256 -11.81 -7.86 6.62
CA HIS A 256 -10.50 -7.84 6.00
C HIS A 256 -10.46 -6.98 4.72
N ILE A 257 -11.48 -7.07 3.86
CA ILE A 257 -11.58 -6.25 2.65
C ILE A 257 -11.69 -4.76 3.00
N ARG A 258 -12.50 -4.40 4.02
CA ARG A 258 -12.56 -3.02 4.55
C ARG A 258 -11.18 -2.54 4.98
N THR A 259 -10.46 -3.35 5.74
CA THR A 259 -9.11 -3.00 6.22
C THR A 259 -8.12 -2.83 5.07
N LEU A 260 -8.14 -3.68 4.05
CA LEU A 260 -7.28 -3.56 2.86
C LEU A 260 -7.57 -2.28 2.07
N LEU A 261 -8.84 -1.92 1.89
CA LEU A 261 -9.24 -0.68 1.21
C LEU A 261 -8.84 0.55 2.02
N LEU A 262 -9.05 0.55 3.34
CA LEU A 262 -8.61 1.65 4.21
C LEU A 262 -7.09 1.81 4.20
N THR A 263 -6.33 0.71 4.20
CA THR A 263 -4.87 0.74 4.04
C THR A 263 -4.48 1.37 2.71
N PHE A 264 -5.17 1.01 1.62
CA PHE A 264 -4.92 1.57 0.30
C PHE A 264 -5.23 3.07 0.26
N PHE A 265 -6.38 3.51 0.77
CA PHE A 265 -6.73 4.92 0.82
C PHE A 265 -5.76 5.71 1.70
N PHE A 266 -5.39 5.19 2.87
CA PHE A 266 -4.45 5.84 3.76
C PHE A 266 -3.06 6.01 3.15
N ARG A 267 -2.53 4.99 2.45
CA ARG A 267 -1.17 5.01 1.88
C ARG A 267 -1.07 5.76 0.54
N PHE A 268 -2.11 5.72 -0.28
CA PHE A 268 -2.03 6.19 -1.67
C PHE A 268 -3.05 7.27 -2.05
N MET A 269 -4.06 7.50 -1.23
CA MET A 269 -5.15 8.45 -1.47
C MET A 269 -5.55 9.18 -0.17
N ARG A 270 -4.58 9.52 0.66
CA ARG A 270 -4.80 10.02 2.00
C ARG A 270 -5.74 11.24 2.09
N PRO A 271 -5.71 12.23 1.17
CA PRO A 271 -6.65 13.35 1.20
C PRO A 271 -8.12 12.94 1.11
N LEU A 272 -8.46 11.75 0.54
CA LEU A 272 -9.84 11.25 0.58
C LEU A 272 -10.37 11.06 2.02
N ILE A 273 -9.50 10.65 2.93
CA ILE A 273 -9.85 10.45 4.34
C ILE A 273 -9.83 11.80 5.07
N GLU A 274 -8.78 12.60 4.85
CA GLU A 274 -8.59 13.89 5.52
C GLU A 274 -9.72 14.88 5.20
N GLU A 275 -10.21 14.90 3.97
CA GLU A 275 -11.34 15.73 3.54
C GLU A 275 -12.71 15.09 3.81
N GLY A 276 -12.70 13.85 4.34
CA GLY A 276 -13.90 13.18 4.83
C GLY A 276 -14.82 12.62 3.76
N HIS A 277 -14.24 12.10 2.67
CA HIS A 277 -14.98 11.47 1.58
C HIS A 277 -15.23 9.98 1.78
N VAL A 278 -14.55 9.32 2.72
CA VAL A 278 -14.62 7.86 2.92
C VAL A 278 -15.62 7.50 4.00
N TYR A 279 -16.50 6.53 3.69
CA TYR A 279 -17.54 6.03 4.57
C TYR A 279 -17.58 4.51 4.56
N LEU A 280 -18.03 3.92 5.68
CA LEU A 280 -18.32 2.49 5.81
C LEU A 280 -19.85 2.33 5.95
N ALA A 281 -20.46 1.59 5.03
CA ALA A 281 -21.86 1.23 5.14
C ALA A 281 -22.09 0.26 6.31
N GLN A 282 -23.20 0.39 6.97
CA GLN A 282 -23.63 -0.47 8.06
C GLN A 282 -24.92 -1.21 7.65
N PRO A 283 -24.83 -2.38 7.01
CA PRO A 283 -26.00 -3.21 6.74
C PRO A 283 -26.51 -3.84 8.04
N PRO A 284 -27.82 -4.18 8.15
CA PRO A 284 -28.35 -4.88 9.29
C PRO A 284 -27.81 -6.32 9.36
N LEU A 285 -27.68 -6.83 10.58
CA LEU A 285 -27.28 -8.21 10.86
C LEU A 285 -28.47 -9.17 10.85
N PHE A 286 -29.65 -8.67 11.20
CA PHE A 286 -30.85 -9.50 11.36
C PHE A 286 -32.08 -8.82 10.73
N LYS A 287 -32.96 -9.68 10.17
CA LYS A 287 -34.34 -9.36 9.87
C LYS A 287 -35.22 -10.11 10.86
N VAL A 288 -36.00 -9.36 11.65
CA VAL A 288 -36.96 -9.88 12.61
C VAL A 288 -38.37 -9.62 12.09
N PHE A 289 -39.20 -10.64 11.94
CA PHE A 289 -40.49 -10.44 11.33
C PHE A 289 -41.59 -11.33 11.88
N ARG A 290 -42.83 -10.82 11.81
CA ARG A 290 -44.03 -11.55 12.14
C ARG A 290 -45.16 -11.14 11.18
N GLY A 291 -45.50 -12.04 10.28
CA GLY A 291 -46.47 -11.73 9.22
C GLY A 291 -45.95 -10.58 8.33
N LYS A 292 -46.69 -9.47 8.27
CA LYS A 292 -46.30 -8.30 7.48
C LYS A 292 -45.42 -7.28 8.23
N LYS A 293 -45.26 -7.45 9.54
CA LYS A 293 -44.42 -6.55 10.34
C LYS A 293 -42.96 -7.01 10.26
N VAL A 294 -42.08 -6.14 9.80
CA VAL A 294 -40.64 -6.37 9.67
C VAL A 294 -39.87 -5.32 10.44
N ARG A 295 -38.78 -5.74 11.10
CA ARG A 295 -37.77 -4.89 11.74
C ARG A 295 -36.38 -5.36 11.33
N TYR A 296 -35.47 -4.43 11.12
CA TYR A 296 -34.08 -4.73 10.84
C TYR A 296 -33.22 -4.34 12.04
N ALA A 297 -32.42 -5.29 12.55
CA ALA A 297 -31.58 -5.10 13.72
C ALA A 297 -30.10 -5.09 13.34
N PHE A 298 -29.35 -4.19 13.95
CA PHE A 298 -27.92 -3.96 13.71
C PHE A 298 -27.05 -4.52 14.85
N SER A 299 -27.66 -5.03 15.91
CA SER A 299 -27.00 -5.71 17.02
C SER A 299 -27.86 -6.86 17.55
N ASP A 300 -27.27 -7.70 18.41
CA ASP A 300 -28.01 -8.75 19.10
C ASP A 300 -29.04 -8.17 20.09
N GLU A 301 -28.70 -7.07 20.76
CA GLU A 301 -29.57 -6.38 21.67
C GLU A 301 -30.82 -5.83 20.97
N GLU A 302 -30.65 -5.21 19.80
CA GLU A 302 -31.77 -4.73 18.97
C GLU A 302 -32.65 -5.89 18.48
N ARG A 303 -32.02 -7.00 18.05
CA ARG A 303 -32.74 -8.21 17.65
C ARG A 303 -33.64 -8.70 18.78
N ASP A 304 -33.11 -8.84 19.98
CA ASP A 304 -33.85 -9.36 21.13
C ASP A 304 -34.98 -8.42 21.56
N ALA A 305 -34.72 -7.10 21.48
CA ALA A 305 -35.75 -6.08 21.73
C ALA A 305 -36.90 -6.17 20.68
N TYR A 306 -36.58 -6.34 19.39
CA TYR A 306 -37.58 -6.48 18.33
C TYR A 306 -38.35 -7.80 18.43
N ILE A 307 -37.71 -8.89 18.86
CA ILE A 307 -38.40 -10.15 19.14
C ILE A 307 -39.45 -9.93 20.22
N ALA A 308 -39.08 -9.28 21.30
CA ALA A 308 -40.01 -8.99 22.42
C ALA A 308 -41.16 -8.05 21.95
N GLU A 309 -40.86 -7.00 21.20
CA GLU A 309 -41.87 -6.07 20.63
C GLU A 309 -42.87 -6.81 19.75
N LEU A 310 -42.39 -7.63 18.81
CA LEU A 310 -43.24 -8.32 17.84
C LEU A 310 -44.00 -9.52 18.46
N ALA A 311 -43.44 -10.17 19.48
CA ALA A 311 -44.14 -11.25 20.21
C ALA A 311 -45.36 -10.73 20.97
N GLY A 312 -45.26 -9.51 21.57
CA GLY A 312 -46.32 -8.91 22.37
C GLY A 312 -46.72 -9.76 23.58
N GLU A 313 -47.80 -9.40 24.20
CA GLU A 313 -48.31 -10.11 25.43
C GLU A 313 -48.68 -11.60 25.17
N SER A 314 -48.97 -11.95 23.90
CA SER A 314 -49.36 -13.31 23.53
C SER A 314 -48.20 -14.30 23.36
N ASN A 315 -46.96 -13.84 23.50
CA ASN A 315 -45.73 -14.62 23.30
C ASN A 315 -45.72 -15.41 21.97
N ALA A 316 -46.25 -14.77 20.91
CA ALA A 316 -46.40 -15.41 19.61
C ALA A 316 -45.06 -15.59 18.93
N LYS A 317 -44.94 -16.65 18.12
CA LYS A 317 -43.73 -16.97 17.37
C LYS A 317 -43.33 -15.79 16.45
N VAL A 318 -42.08 -15.35 16.56
CA VAL A 318 -41.43 -14.37 15.76
C VAL A 318 -40.31 -15.07 14.99
N ASP A 319 -40.22 -14.83 13.70
CA ASP A 319 -39.17 -15.39 12.89
C ASP A 319 -37.98 -14.41 12.78
N VAL A 320 -36.76 -14.97 12.80
CA VAL A 320 -35.52 -14.22 12.72
C VAL A 320 -34.67 -14.82 11.59
N GLN A 321 -34.23 -13.96 10.70
CA GLN A 321 -33.27 -14.31 9.67
C GLN A 321 -31.96 -13.53 9.96
N ARG A 322 -30.85 -14.25 10.15
CA ARG A 322 -29.50 -13.66 10.19
C ARG A 322 -28.95 -13.55 8.79
N TYR A 323 -28.49 -12.37 8.40
CA TYR A 323 -27.76 -12.16 7.15
C TYR A 323 -26.30 -12.55 7.33
N LYS A 324 -25.80 -13.45 6.49
CA LYS A 324 -24.37 -13.83 6.45
C LYS A 324 -23.59 -12.95 5.49
N GLY A 325 -24.27 -12.41 4.48
CA GLY A 325 -23.68 -11.50 3.51
C GLY A 325 -24.73 -10.67 2.77
N LEU A 326 -24.28 -9.59 2.14
CA LEU A 326 -25.09 -8.65 1.37
C LEU A 326 -25.79 -9.32 0.16
N GLY A 327 -25.22 -10.40 -0.35
CA GLY A 327 -25.80 -11.18 -1.45
C GLY A 327 -27.08 -11.94 -1.06
N GLU A 328 -27.39 -12.07 0.23
CA GLU A 328 -28.64 -12.67 0.74
C GLU A 328 -29.78 -11.64 0.84
N MET A 329 -29.46 -10.35 0.67
CA MET A 329 -30.47 -9.30 0.69
C MET A 329 -31.04 -9.05 -0.69
N ASP A 330 -32.36 -8.98 -0.77
CA ASP A 330 -33.05 -8.51 -1.97
C ASP A 330 -32.69 -7.03 -2.25
N PRO A 331 -32.75 -6.58 -3.52
CA PRO A 331 -32.44 -5.21 -3.88
C PRO A 331 -33.22 -4.15 -3.08
N GLU A 332 -34.49 -4.40 -2.80
CA GLU A 332 -35.37 -3.54 -2.04
C GLU A 332 -34.96 -3.46 -0.58
N GLN A 333 -34.60 -4.59 0.05
CA GLN A 333 -34.08 -4.64 1.41
C GLN A 333 -32.76 -3.90 1.55
N LEU A 334 -31.86 -4.08 0.58
CA LEU A 334 -30.56 -3.39 0.58
C LEU A 334 -30.73 -1.86 0.40
N TRP A 335 -31.69 -1.44 -0.42
CA TRP A 335 -32.06 -0.04 -0.53
C TRP A 335 -32.58 0.52 0.80
N GLU A 336 -33.64 -0.07 1.34
CA GLU A 336 -34.33 0.42 2.54
C GLU A 336 -33.46 0.52 3.78
N THR A 337 -32.44 -0.37 3.90
CA THR A 337 -31.64 -0.47 5.11
C THR A 337 -30.25 0.16 4.99
N THR A 338 -29.67 0.20 3.78
CA THR A 338 -28.24 0.46 3.64
C THR A 338 -27.92 1.55 2.59
N MET A 339 -28.80 1.77 1.60
CA MET A 339 -28.50 2.67 0.49
C MET A 339 -29.38 3.92 0.46
N ASP A 340 -30.60 3.89 1.01
CA ASP A 340 -31.48 5.05 1.08
C ASP A 340 -30.86 6.13 1.97
N PRO A 341 -30.57 7.34 1.46
CA PRO A 341 -30.02 8.43 2.26
C PRO A 341 -30.84 8.81 3.49
N ALA A 342 -32.16 8.54 3.47
CA ALA A 342 -33.06 8.88 4.57
C ALA A 342 -33.02 7.86 5.71
N ALA A 343 -32.65 6.61 5.42
CA ALA A 343 -32.77 5.49 6.39
C ALA A 343 -31.42 4.87 6.76
N ARG A 344 -30.42 4.94 5.89
CA ARG A 344 -29.14 4.28 6.05
C ARG A 344 -28.29 4.81 7.19
N THR A 345 -27.51 3.93 7.79
CA THR A 345 -26.45 4.28 8.73
C THR A 345 -25.07 4.08 8.07
N MET A 346 -24.21 5.06 8.21
CA MET A 346 -22.82 5.01 7.71
C MET A 346 -21.86 5.55 8.77
N ILE A 347 -20.70 4.94 8.88
CA ILE A 347 -19.59 5.46 9.68
C ILE A 347 -18.69 6.29 8.78
N LYS A 348 -18.52 7.57 9.08
CA LYS A 348 -17.51 8.41 8.42
C LYS A 348 -16.14 8.05 8.94
N VAL A 349 -15.20 7.79 8.02
CA VAL A 349 -13.81 7.51 8.39
C VAL A 349 -13.10 8.84 8.63
N ASN A 350 -12.60 9.05 9.84
CA ASN A 350 -11.85 10.23 10.24
C ASN A 350 -10.40 9.87 10.57
N LEU A 351 -9.50 10.79 10.31
CA LEU A 351 -8.08 10.68 10.66
C LEU A 351 -7.76 11.72 11.75
N GLU A 352 -7.89 11.30 13.01
CA GLU A 352 -7.63 12.18 14.16
C GLU A 352 -6.13 12.31 14.45
N ASP A 353 -5.37 11.22 14.33
CA ASP A 353 -3.93 11.16 14.57
C ASP A 353 -3.26 10.33 13.46
N ALA A 354 -2.60 11.03 12.56
CA ALA A 354 -1.94 10.42 11.41
C ALA A 354 -0.73 9.55 11.80
N ALA A 355 0.01 9.93 12.83
CA ALA A 355 1.17 9.16 13.27
C ALA A 355 0.72 7.84 13.92
N LYS A 356 -0.31 7.89 14.76
CA LYS A 356 -0.90 6.71 15.37
C LYS A 356 -1.55 5.77 14.34
N ALA A 357 -2.21 6.34 13.33
CA ALA A 357 -2.78 5.54 12.24
C ALA A 357 -1.67 4.85 11.43
N ASP A 358 -0.56 5.54 11.14
CA ASP A 358 0.61 4.99 10.46
C ASP A 358 1.21 3.81 11.24
N GLU A 359 1.38 3.97 12.54
CA GLU A 359 1.85 2.90 13.44
C GLU A 359 0.91 1.68 13.41
N ILE A 360 -0.39 1.89 13.55
CA ILE A 360 -1.40 0.81 13.56
C ILE A 360 -1.41 0.06 12.22
N PHE A 361 -1.40 0.76 11.08
CA PHE A 361 -1.33 0.11 9.77
C PHE A 361 -0.02 -0.67 9.60
N SER A 362 1.11 -0.12 10.03
CA SER A 362 2.41 -0.80 9.99
C SER A 362 2.45 -2.05 10.85
N ILE A 363 1.85 -2.03 12.05
CA ILE A 363 1.75 -3.18 12.95
C ILE A 363 0.82 -4.25 12.36
N LEU A 364 -0.40 -3.88 12.00
CA LEU A 364 -1.45 -4.83 11.64
C LEU A 364 -1.28 -5.37 10.21
N MET A 365 -0.86 -4.54 9.28
CA MET A 365 -0.79 -4.86 7.86
C MET A 365 0.63 -5.06 7.33
N GLY A 366 1.66 -4.71 8.11
CA GLY A 366 3.08 -4.85 7.75
C GLY A 366 3.60 -6.29 7.75
N ASP A 367 4.87 -6.46 7.37
CA ASP A 367 5.51 -7.79 7.24
C ASP A 367 5.92 -8.40 8.59
N LYS A 368 6.17 -7.58 9.60
CA LYS A 368 6.62 -8.04 10.92
C LYS A 368 5.48 -8.76 11.65
N VAL A 369 5.71 -10.01 12.03
CA VAL A 369 4.69 -10.84 12.70
C VAL A 369 4.62 -10.51 14.19
N GLU A 370 5.76 -10.32 14.85
CA GLU A 370 5.84 -10.14 16.30
C GLU A 370 5.06 -8.94 16.82
N PRO A 371 5.22 -7.71 16.28
CA PRO A 371 4.43 -6.56 16.75
C PRO A 371 2.92 -6.76 16.59
N ARG A 372 2.50 -7.46 15.52
CA ARG A 372 1.08 -7.80 15.31
C ARG A 372 0.57 -8.78 16.35
N ARG A 373 1.35 -9.79 16.68
CA ARG A 373 1.02 -10.77 17.70
C ARG A 373 0.88 -10.11 19.06
N GLU A 374 1.83 -9.28 19.46
CA GLU A 374 1.79 -8.53 20.71
C GLU A 374 0.56 -7.61 20.77
N PHE A 375 0.24 -6.92 19.69
CA PHE A 375 -0.95 -6.07 19.59
C PHE A 375 -2.24 -6.90 19.80
N ILE A 376 -2.34 -8.06 19.15
CA ILE A 376 -3.50 -8.95 19.29
C ILE A 376 -3.62 -9.47 20.72
N GLU A 377 -2.53 -9.91 21.34
CA GLU A 377 -2.52 -10.41 22.73
C GLU A 377 -2.95 -9.32 23.72
N GLN A 378 -2.47 -8.09 23.57
CA GLN A 378 -2.81 -6.95 24.43
C GLN A 378 -4.28 -6.53 24.29
N ASN A 379 -4.84 -6.65 23.09
CA ASN A 379 -6.19 -6.18 22.77
C ASN A 379 -7.25 -7.29 22.70
N ALA A 380 -6.88 -8.56 22.91
CA ALA A 380 -7.77 -9.71 22.80
C ALA A 380 -9.04 -9.59 23.68
N ARG A 381 -8.90 -8.98 24.85
CA ARG A 381 -10.02 -8.75 25.80
C ARG A 381 -11.11 -7.80 25.27
N TYR A 382 -10.80 -7.01 24.26
CA TYR A 382 -11.76 -6.07 23.65
C TYR A 382 -12.43 -6.65 22.40
N ALA A 383 -11.96 -7.80 21.92
CA ALA A 383 -12.56 -8.48 20.79
C ALA A 383 -13.95 -9.01 21.20
N LYS A 384 -14.98 -8.54 20.49
CA LYS A 384 -16.35 -9.03 20.59
C LYS A 384 -16.67 -9.76 19.29
N ASP A 385 -17.62 -10.70 19.37
CA ASP A 385 -18.14 -11.40 18.18
C ASP A 385 -17.07 -12.16 17.37
N LEU A 386 -16.20 -12.88 18.06
CA LEU A 386 -15.32 -13.84 17.43
C LEU A 386 -16.18 -15.01 16.91
N ASP A 387 -16.20 -15.19 15.60
CA ASP A 387 -16.78 -16.37 14.95
C ASP A 387 -15.82 -17.55 15.22
N ILE A 388 -16.05 -18.26 16.36
CA ILE A 388 -15.26 -19.43 16.78
C ILE A 388 -16.05 -20.68 16.45
#